data_83384badd50e60e8ae9d7b59a55eecc4
#
_entry.id   83384badd50e60e8ae9d7b59a55eecc4
#
_cell.length_a   1.000
_cell.length_b   1.000
_cell.length_c   1.000
_cell.angle_alpha   90.00
_cell.angle_beta   90.00
_cell.angle_gamma   90.00
#
_symmetry.space_group_name_H-M   'P 1'
#
loop_
_entity.id
_entity.type
_entity.pdbx_description
1 polymer ?
#
loop_
_entity_poly.entity_id
_entity_poly.type
_entity_poly.pdbx_seq_one_letter_code
_entity_poly.pdbx_strand_id
1 'polypeptide(L)'
;MERFNAALLRTMAVCASVVIAGQAVADVTELPQEIQEELYNPALMDPNQPLGDSAYRDFVAKNPPPWKIGYASSYAGNTWRAGVMDRLQNTIIPKWKELGLISEVVITQSNLNDSVQIQQMRQLVDQGVDAIIVCCSNPTALNQTVEYAYSKGVPVFSSTGYLTSPYSVNASANFVVGGRMMGEWMANEIGGKGNVLVVEGIPGASASDSQNLGIQAALAEHPDVQVVGQVAGMWTDQVAQSEIQRWLATNPGQLDGIIIQSASELGALRAMKQSGRDMIPITIGSEMGALCYWRHNPDFISAAIHAWPPGDDFEMLWNIMMRTLQGQGPKIQSILAKPMIMTKDEMMAAIPEDCSEDSDGWYHPGIENWASKEYLDQFFLRPADPEAYKP
;
A
#
# COMPACT_ATOMS: atom_id res chain seq x y z
N MET A 1 -45.15 -41.01 -57.72
CA MET A 1 -45.49 -41.70 -56.46
C MET A 1 -44.29 -41.56 -55.52
N GLU A 2 -44.52 -41.16 -54.39
CA GLU A 2 -43.75 -41.06 -53.16
C GLU A 2 -43.61 -39.64 -52.61
N ARG A 3 -44.31 -39.47 -51.52
CA ARG A 3 -44.37 -38.24 -50.75
C ARG A 3 -43.23 -38.23 -49.77
N PHE A 4 -42.39 -37.20 -49.77
CA PHE A 4 -41.44 -36.97 -48.71
C PHE A 4 -42.04 -35.99 -47.67
N ASN A 5 -42.21 -36.50 -46.46
CA ASN A 5 -42.59 -35.75 -45.28
C ASN A 5 -41.38 -34.94 -44.77
N ALA A 6 -41.49 -33.61 -44.73
CA ALA A 6 -40.54 -32.75 -44.06
C ALA A 6 -40.94 -32.60 -42.58
N ALA A 7 -40.12 -33.16 -41.68
CA ALA A 7 -40.24 -32.98 -40.28
C ALA A 7 -39.49 -31.65 -39.86
N LEU A 8 -40.26 -30.68 -39.34
CA LEU A 8 -39.71 -29.47 -38.80
C LEU A 8 -39.06 -29.78 -37.44
N LEU A 9 -37.72 -29.75 -37.36
CA LEU A 9 -37.00 -29.66 -36.12
C LEU A 9 -37.07 -28.20 -35.62
N ARG A 10 -37.81 -27.95 -34.56
CA ARG A 10 -37.76 -26.74 -33.79
C ARG A 10 -36.57 -26.80 -32.82
N THR A 11 -35.50 -26.10 -33.12
CA THR A 11 -34.38 -25.89 -32.22
C THR A 11 -34.80 -24.84 -31.20
N MET A 12 -35.05 -25.25 -29.97
CA MET A 12 -35.18 -24.32 -28.83
C MET A 12 -33.78 -23.82 -28.47
N ALA A 13 -33.49 -22.56 -28.75
CA ALA A 13 -32.35 -21.86 -28.23
C ALA A 13 -32.63 -21.55 -26.75
N VAL A 14 -31.97 -22.28 -25.86
CA VAL A 14 -31.92 -21.94 -24.44
C VAL A 14 -30.91 -20.79 -24.31
N CYS A 15 -31.39 -19.56 -24.18
CA CYS A 15 -30.59 -18.45 -23.73
C CYS A 15 -30.26 -18.67 -22.25
N ALA A 16 -29.07 -19.21 -21.96
CA ALA A 16 -28.51 -19.17 -20.63
C ALA A 16 -28.11 -17.71 -20.32
N SER A 17 -28.96 -17.02 -19.54
CA SER A 17 -28.60 -15.76 -18.95
C SER A 17 -27.47 -16.00 -17.95
N VAL A 18 -26.25 -15.68 -18.33
CA VAL A 18 -25.16 -15.56 -17.37
C VAL A 18 -25.50 -14.38 -16.48
N VAL A 19 -26.02 -14.65 -15.29
CA VAL A 19 -26.11 -13.68 -14.22
C VAL A 19 -24.67 -13.46 -13.78
N ILE A 20 -24.02 -12.44 -14.33
CA ILE A 20 -22.84 -11.86 -13.72
C ILE A 20 -23.34 -11.31 -12.38
N ALA A 21 -23.03 -12.01 -11.29
CA ALA A 21 -23.22 -11.47 -9.97
C ALA A 21 -22.33 -10.21 -9.93
N GLY A 22 -22.97 -9.06 -10.14
CA GLY A 22 -22.34 -7.78 -9.90
C GLY A 22 -21.86 -7.80 -8.44
N GLN A 23 -20.56 -7.71 -8.23
CA GLN A 23 -20.06 -7.35 -6.92
C GLN A 23 -20.81 -6.08 -6.54
N ALA A 24 -21.50 -6.11 -5.39
CA ALA A 24 -22.14 -4.93 -4.85
C ALA A 24 -21.03 -3.87 -4.75
N VAL A 25 -21.13 -2.85 -5.60
CA VAL A 25 -20.27 -1.66 -5.48
C VAL A 25 -20.63 -1.09 -4.12
N ALA A 26 -19.65 -1.10 -3.21
CA ALA A 26 -19.82 -0.52 -1.90
C ALA A 26 -20.35 0.90 -2.04
N ASP A 27 -21.14 1.28 -1.10
CA ASP A 27 -21.67 2.62 -1.10
C ASP A 27 -20.62 3.62 -0.58
N VAL A 28 -19.52 3.78 -1.40
CA VAL A 28 -18.57 4.87 -1.20
C VAL A 28 -19.24 6.24 -1.21
N THR A 29 -20.53 6.28 -1.59
CA THR A 29 -21.37 7.50 -1.56
C THR A 29 -21.60 8.03 -0.15
N GLU A 30 -21.34 7.24 0.90
CA GLU A 30 -21.32 7.73 2.28
C GLU A 30 -20.08 8.57 2.63
N LEU A 31 -19.07 8.60 1.75
CA LEU A 31 -17.88 9.44 1.91
C LEU A 31 -18.11 10.82 1.27
N PRO A 32 -17.37 11.86 1.70
CA PRO A 32 -17.38 13.15 1.01
C PRO A 32 -17.01 13.03 -0.46
N GLN A 33 -17.63 13.83 -1.31
CA GLN A 33 -17.43 13.79 -2.77
C GLN A 33 -15.95 13.96 -3.16
N GLU A 34 -15.22 14.86 -2.52
CA GLU A 34 -13.79 15.07 -2.75
C GLU A 34 -12.98 13.78 -2.56
N ILE A 35 -13.24 13.06 -1.46
CA ILE A 35 -12.57 11.77 -1.19
C ILE A 35 -12.95 10.72 -2.24
N GLN A 36 -14.23 10.67 -2.65
CA GLN A 36 -14.68 9.74 -3.68
C GLN A 36 -13.94 9.99 -5.01
N GLU A 37 -13.84 11.25 -5.42
CA GLU A 37 -13.23 11.64 -6.69
C GLU A 37 -11.71 11.41 -6.70
N GLU A 38 -11.03 11.73 -5.60
CA GLU A 38 -9.57 11.65 -5.51
C GLU A 38 -9.03 10.24 -5.24
N LEU A 39 -9.76 9.42 -4.50
CA LEU A 39 -9.23 8.15 -3.99
C LEU A 39 -10.04 6.91 -4.37
N TYR A 40 -11.32 7.07 -4.72
CA TYR A 40 -12.21 5.93 -4.98
C TYR A 40 -12.84 5.97 -6.38
N ASN A 41 -12.37 6.88 -7.23
CA ASN A 41 -12.72 6.87 -8.65
C ASN A 41 -12.23 5.55 -9.28
N PRO A 42 -13.08 4.79 -10.00
CA PRO A 42 -12.68 3.53 -10.61
C PRO A 42 -11.43 3.60 -11.50
N ALA A 43 -11.16 4.75 -12.13
CA ALA A 43 -9.94 4.97 -12.92
C ALA A 43 -8.65 5.10 -12.06
N LEU A 44 -8.80 5.30 -10.76
CA LEU A 44 -7.72 5.49 -9.78
C LEU A 44 -7.63 4.32 -8.80
N MET A 45 -8.28 3.19 -9.10
CA MET A 45 -8.35 2.04 -8.20
C MET A 45 -7.78 0.79 -8.85
N ASP A 46 -7.16 -0.05 -8.04
CA ASP A 46 -6.91 -1.43 -8.44
C ASP A 46 -8.27 -2.15 -8.56
N PRO A 47 -8.58 -2.76 -9.72
CA PRO A 47 -9.88 -3.42 -9.93
C PRO A 47 -10.12 -4.60 -8.99
N ASN A 48 -9.07 -5.13 -8.35
CA ASN A 48 -9.18 -6.24 -7.40
C ASN A 48 -9.29 -5.77 -5.94
N GLN A 49 -9.10 -4.47 -5.68
CA GLN A 49 -9.20 -3.94 -4.32
C GLN A 49 -10.66 -3.90 -3.87
N PRO A 50 -11.02 -4.55 -2.75
CA PRO A 50 -12.40 -4.57 -2.31
C PRO A 50 -12.82 -3.21 -1.75
N LEU A 51 -13.96 -2.72 -2.24
CA LEU A 51 -14.57 -1.45 -1.83
C LEU A 51 -15.90 -1.64 -1.10
N GLY A 52 -16.27 -2.88 -0.75
CA GLY A 52 -17.53 -3.22 -0.10
C GLY A 52 -17.75 -2.51 1.24
N ASP A 53 -19.00 -2.55 1.71
CA ASP A 53 -19.31 -2.22 3.10
C ASP A 53 -18.42 -3.05 4.03
N SER A 54 -17.93 -2.41 5.08
CA SER A 54 -17.16 -3.14 6.08
C SER A 54 -18.04 -4.15 6.83
N ALA A 55 -17.55 -5.37 6.96
CA ALA A 55 -18.20 -6.38 7.81
C ALA A 55 -18.23 -5.98 9.30
N TYR A 56 -17.55 -4.91 9.66
CA TYR A 56 -17.39 -4.44 11.04
C TYR A 56 -18.17 -3.14 11.33
N ARG A 57 -19.14 -2.74 10.51
CA ARG A 57 -19.98 -1.55 10.72
C ARG A 57 -20.65 -1.54 12.09
N ASP A 58 -21.12 -2.70 12.52
CA ASP A 58 -21.79 -2.88 13.82
C ASP A 58 -21.02 -3.80 14.76
N PHE A 59 -19.70 -3.82 14.60
CA PHE A 59 -18.82 -4.67 15.41
C PHE A 59 -18.82 -4.23 16.88
N VAL A 60 -18.87 -5.22 17.74
CA VAL A 60 -18.70 -5.07 19.18
C VAL A 60 -17.56 -6.01 19.61
N ALA A 61 -16.54 -5.45 20.21
CA ALA A 61 -15.41 -6.25 20.70
C ALA A 61 -15.88 -7.29 21.72
N LYS A 62 -15.36 -8.51 21.60
CA LYS A 62 -15.72 -9.64 22.47
C LYS A 62 -15.32 -9.40 23.93
N ASN A 63 -14.19 -8.74 24.14
CA ASN A 63 -13.64 -8.40 25.43
C ASN A 63 -13.55 -6.88 25.60
N PRO A 64 -13.68 -6.36 26.83
CA PRO A 64 -13.31 -4.97 27.10
C PRO A 64 -11.78 -4.81 27.02
N PRO A 65 -11.26 -3.56 26.86
CA PRO A 65 -9.82 -3.34 26.99
C PRO A 65 -9.31 -3.70 28.40
N PRO A 66 -8.01 -3.97 28.57
CA PRO A 66 -6.96 -3.86 27.56
C PRO A 66 -6.91 -5.05 26.60
N TRP A 67 -6.86 -4.75 25.28
CA TRP A 67 -6.88 -5.80 24.24
C TRP A 67 -5.50 -6.41 23.99
N LYS A 68 -5.51 -7.68 23.56
CA LYS A 68 -4.34 -8.42 23.07
C LYS A 68 -4.36 -8.41 21.53
N ILE A 69 -3.28 -7.93 20.91
CA ILE A 69 -3.19 -7.75 19.46
C ILE A 69 -2.20 -8.76 18.87
N GLY A 70 -2.57 -9.41 17.77
CA GLY A 70 -1.68 -10.22 16.95
C GLY A 70 -1.14 -9.41 15.76
N TYR A 71 0.15 -9.53 15.45
CA TYR A 71 0.73 -9.01 14.21
C TYR A 71 1.38 -10.15 13.42
N ALA A 72 0.73 -10.54 12.31
CA ALA A 72 1.22 -11.56 11.39
C ALA A 72 1.99 -10.88 10.24
N SER A 73 3.29 -10.63 10.44
CA SER A 73 4.16 -10.01 9.45
C SER A 73 4.57 -11.03 8.38
N SER A 74 4.50 -10.63 7.10
CA SER A 74 4.91 -11.48 5.98
C SER A 74 6.38 -11.33 5.59
N TYR A 75 7.00 -10.17 5.87
CA TYR A 75 8.33 -9.84 5.39
C TYR A 75 9.07 -8.92 6.36
N ALA A 76 10.36 -9.13 6.53
CA ALA A 76 11.20 -8.31 7.40
C ALA A 76 12.56 -7.95 6.76
N GLY A 77 12.71 -8.14 5.45
CA GLY A 77 14.00 -8.12 4.78
C GLY A 77 14.48 -6.76 4.26
N ASN A 78 13.85 -5.64 4.63
CA ASN A 78 14.29 -4.32 4.19
C ASN A 78 14.27 -3.28 5.31
N THR A 79 14.87 -2.11 5.05
CA THR A 79 14.96 -0.98 5.98
C THR A 79 13.58 -0.43 6.32
N TRP A 80 12.63 -0.42 5.38
CA TRP A 80 11.26 0.01 5.60
C TRP A 80 10.57 -0.82 6.70
N ARG A 81 10.70 -2.15 6.63
CA ARG A 81 10.15 -3.06 7.66
C ARG A 81 10.84 -2.91 9.01
N ALA A 82 12.16 -2.66 9.00
CA ALA A 82 12.89 -2.33 10.22
C ALA A 82 12.34 -1.05 10.85
N GLY A 83 12.09 -0.01 10.05
CA GLY A 83 11.47 1.24 10.50
C GLY A 83 10.06 1.05 11.07
N VAL A 84 9.21 0.22 10.41
CA VAL A 84 7.89 -0.15 10.96
C VAL A 84 8.02 -0.82 12.32
N MET A 85 8.94 -1.77 12.46
CA MET A 85 9.13 -2.49 13.72
C MET A 85 9.65 -1.59 14.84
N ASP A 86 10.57 -0.69 14.51
CA ASP A 86 11.07 0.32 15.45
C ASP A 86 9.94 1.23 15.94
N ARG A 87 9.17 1.82 15.01
CA ARG A 87 8.04 2.68 15.33
C ARG A 87 6.97 1.95 16.14
N LEU A 88 6.67 0.70 15.77
CA LEU A 88 5.71 -0.14 16.47
C LEU A 88 6.14 -0.39 17.92
N GLN A 89 7.39 -0.79 18.15
CA GLN A 89 7.89 -1.17 19.47
C GLN A 89 8.17 0.03 20.37
N ASN A 90 8.68 1.12 19.80
CA ASN A 90 9.18 2.26 20.57
C ASN A 90 8.20 3.43 20.68
N THR A 91 7.15 3.47 19.85
CA THR A 91 6.18 4.56 19.83
C THR A 91 4.74 4.07 19.96
N ILE A 92 4.28 3.21 19.05
CA ILE A 92 2.85 2.85 18.94
C ILE A 92 2.42 1.98 20.12
N ILE A 93 3.12 0.88 20.37
CA ILE A 93 2.79 -0.03 21.49
C ILE A 93 2.85 0.69 22.85
N PRO A 94 3.91 1.45 23.19
CA PRO A 94 3.97 2.18 24.44
C PRO A 94 2.80 3.15 24.63
N LYS A 95 2.46 3.94 23.60
CA LYS A 95 1.33 4.88 23.60
C LYS A 95 0.02 4.20 24.00
N TRP A 96 -0.36 3.12 23.32
CA TRP A 96 -1.62 2.44 23.56
C TRP A 96 -1.65 1.64 24.87
N LYS A 97 -0.48 1.20 25.37
CA LYS A 97 -0.35 0.61 26.72
C LYS A 97 -0.54 1.65 27.82
N GLU A 98 0.04 2.84 27.67
CA GLU A 98 -0.09 3.94 28.62
C GLU A 98 -1.56 4.39 28.75
N LEU A 99 -2.29 4.40 27.63
CA LEU A 99 -3.73 4.66 27.60
C LEU A 99 -4.59 3.53 28.22
N GLY A 100 -3.97 2.39 28.57
CA GLY A 100 -4.67 1.23 29.14
C GLY A 100 -5.53 0.48 28.12
N LEU A 101 -5.31 0.69 26.81
CA LEU A 101 -6.13 0.09 25.76
C LEU A 101 -5.58 -1.22 25.22
N ILE A 102 -4.28 -1.48 25.34
CA ILE A 102 -3.68 -2.77 24.97
C ILE A 102 -2.88 -3.39 26.11
N SER A 103 -2.91 -4.72 26.19
CA SER A 103 -2.14 -5.50 27.15
C SER A 103 -0.84 -6.04 26.55
N GLU A 104 -0.95 -6.63 25.37
CA GLU A 104 0.13 -7.39 24.73
C GLU A 104 0.02 -7.27 23.20
N VAL A 105 1.17 -7.31 22.52
CA VAL A 105 1.25 -7.50 21.07
C VAL A 105 2.12 -8.71 20.78
N VAL A 106 1.54 -9.73 20.13
CA VAL A 106 2.22 -10.95 19.70
C VAL A 106 2.60 -10.81 18.24
N ILE A 107 3.89 -10.82 17.93
CA ILE A 107 4.42 -10.65 16.59
C ILE A 107 4.93 -11.97 16.05
N THR A 108 4.49 -12.33 14.84
CA THR A 108 4.97 -13.50 14.09
C THR A 108 5.55 -13.08 12.75
N GLN A 109 6.39 -13.93 12.15
CA GLN A 109 7.07 -13.64 10.89
C GLN A 109 7.03 -14.86 9.98
N SER A 110 6.51 -14.69 8.74
CA SER A 110 6.35 -15.81 7.79
C SER A 110 7.39 -15.86 6.68
N ASN A 111 8.19 -14.81 6.48
CA ASN A 111 9.23 -14.70 5.45
C ASN A 111 8.70 -15.02 4.04
N LEU A 112 7.61 -14.36 3.64
CA LEU A 112 6.91 -14.53 2.35
C LEU A 112 6.35 -15.95 2.12
N ASN A 113 6.17 -16.73 3.18
CA ASN A 113 5.57 -18.06 3.09
C ASN A 113 4.12 -18.01 3.55
N ASP A 114 3.18 -18.04 2.61
CA ASP A 114 1.74 -17.97 2.88
C ASP A 114 1.25 -19.09 3.80
N SER A 115 1.77 -20.33 3.61
CA SER A 115 1.36 -21.48 4.46
C SER A 115 1.78 -21.28 5.92
N VAL A 116 2.96 -20.72 6.16
CA VAL A 116 3.44 -20.36 7.50
C VAL A 116 2.57 -19.24 8.08
N GLN A 117 2.26 -18.22 7.30
CA GLN A 117 1.43 -17.10 7.74
C GLN A 117 0.01 -17.56 8.13
N ILE A 118 -0.59 -18.44 7.34
CA ILE A 118 -1.88 -19.07 7.64
C ILE A 118 -1.86 -19.79 9.00
N GLN A 119 -0.82 -20.59 9.25
CA GLN A 119 -0.68 -21.29 10.53
C GLN A 119 -0.50 -20.33 11.69
N GLN A 120 0.35 -19.31 11.55
CA GLN A 120 0.60 -18.29 12.55
C GLN A 120 -0.67 -17.49 12.88
N MET A 121 -1.44 -17.08 11.88
CA MET A 121 -2.71 -16.37 12.09
C MET A 121 -3.72 -17.24 12.86
N ARG A 122 -3.85 -18.53 12.51
CA ARG A 122 -4.72 -19.45 13.27
C ARG A 122 -4.27 -19.59 14.71
N GLN A 123 -2.97 -19.72 14.95
CA GLN A 123 -2.41 -19.77 16.31
C GLN A 123 -2.71 -18.49 17.10
N LEU A 124 -2.62 -17.31 16.48
CA LEU A 124 -2.98 -16.05 17.13
C LEU A 124 -4.46 -16.03 17.54
N VAL A 125 -5.37 -16.48 16.67
CA VAL A 125 -6.79 -16.61 17.00
C VAL A 125 -7.00 -17.57 18.18
N ASP A 126 -6.35 -18.74 18.16
CA ASP A 126 -6.47 -19.76 19.19
C ASP A 126 -5.85 -19.31 20.54
N GLN A 127 -4.86 -18.41 20.51
CA GLN A 127 -4.28 -17.75 21.68
C GLN A 127 -5.16 -16.62 22.25
N GLY A 128 -6.30 -16.35 21.63
CA GLY A 128 -7.29 -15.41 22.11
C GLY A 128 -6.89 -13.95 21.92
N VAL A 129 -6.28 -13.60 20.80
CA VAL A 129 -6.10 -12.19 20.43
C VAL A 129 -7.43 -11.53 20.12
N ASP A 130 -7.56 -10.25 20.39
CA ASP A 130 -8.78 -9.46 20.15
C ASP A 130 -8.84 -8.86 18.75
N ALA A 131 -7.69 -8.70 18.08
CA ALA A 131 -7.58 -8.29 16.70
C ALA A 131 -6.28 -8.81 16.08
N ILE A 132 -6.23 -8.94 14.77
CA ILE A 132 -5.03 -9.32 14.02
C ILE A 132 -4.70 -8.24 13.00
N ILE A 133 -3.46 -7.77 13.03
CA ILE A 133 -2.85 -6.99 11.94
C ILE A 133 -2.12 -7.96 11.03
N VAL A 134 -2.29 -7.80 9.72
CA VAL A 134 -1.61 -8.58 8.70
C VAL A 134 -0.86 -7.64 7.78
N CYS A 135 0.38 -7.92 7.47
CA CYS A 135 0.97 -7.46 6.23
C CYS A 135 1.01 -8.66 5.28
N CYS A 136 0.39 -8.50 4.11
CA CYS A 136 0.22 -9.57 3.13
C CYS A 136 1.04 -9.30 1.87
N SER A 137 1.65 -10.34 1.32
CA SER A 137 2.25 -10.33 -0.02
C SER A 137 1.30 -10.87 -1.08
N ASN A 138 0.42 -11.81 -0.71
CA ASN A 138 -0.58 -12.42 -1.58
C ASN A 138 -1.99 -12.00 -1.12
N PRO A 139 -2.77 -11.27 -1.94
CA PRO A 139 -4.06 -10.71 -1.52
C PRO A 139 -5.16 -11.75 -1.29
N THR A 140 -5.02 -12.98 -1.77
CA THR A 140 -6.06 -14.02 -1.72
C THR A 140 -5.72 -15.20 -0.83
N ALA A 141 -4.44 -15.49 -0.60
CA ALA A 141 -3.99 -16.70 0.09
C ALA A 141 -4.53 -16.82 1.52
N LEU A 142 -4.77 -15.69 2.19
CA LEU A 142 -5.21 -15.64 3.58
C LEU A 142 -6.73 -15.63 3.77
N ASN A 143 -7.54 -15.58 2.68
CA ASN A 143 -9.00 -15.35 2.76
C ASN A 143 -9.72 -16.33 3.70
N GLN A 144 -9.44 -17.63 3.59
CA GLN A 144 -10.06 -18.63 4.47
C GLN A 144 -9.67 -18.46 5.95
N THR A 145 -8.46 -17.96 6.20
CA THR A 145 -8.00 -17.73 7.57
C THR A 145 -8.58 -16.44 8.14
N VAL A 146 -8.80 -15.43 7.31
CA VAL A 146 -9.54 -14.22 7.68
C VAL A 146 -10.99 -14.56 8.02
N GLU A 147 -11.65 -15.42 7.22
CA GLU A 147 -13.00 -15.89 7.50
C GLU A 147 -13.05 -16.69 8.82
N TYR A 148 -12.05 -17.53 9.08
CA TYR A 148 -11.92 -18.24 10.36
C TYR A 148 -11.79 -17.23 11.53
N ALA A 149 -10.93 -16.22 11.43
CA ALA A 149 -10.79 -15.20 12.47
C ALA A 149 -12.11 -14.45 12.70
N TYR A 150 -12.78 -14.03 11.63
CA TYR A 150 -14.10 -13.39 11.69
C TYR A 150 -15.13 -14.27 12.42
N SER A 151 -15.20 -15.57 12.11
CA SER A 151 -16.11 -16.52 12.77
C SER A 151 -15.85 -16.67 14.28
N LYS A 152 -14.66 -16.30 14.73
CA LYS A 152 -14.26 -16.26 16.15
C LYS A 152 -14.43 -14.86 16.78
N GLY A 153 -14.93 -13.89 16.05
CA GLY A 153 -15.09 -12.50 16.50
C GLY A 153 -13.77 -11.74 16.60
N VAL A 154 -12.75 -12.14 15.84
CA VAL A 154 -11.43 -11.50 15.79
C VAL A 154 -11.33 -10.74 14.46
N PRO A 155 -11.41 -9.40 14.46
CA PRO A 155 -11.26 -8.59 13.26
C PRO A 155 -9.84 -8.63 12.73
N VAL A 156 -9.73 -8.59 11.39
CA VAL A 156 -8.45 -8.62 10.68
C VAL A 156 -8.26 -7.33 9.90
N PHE A 157 -7.10 -6.71 10.08
CA PHE A 157 -6.69 -5.47 9.45
C PHE A 157 -5.44 -5.70 8.59
N SER A 158 -5.43 -5.25 7.35
CA SER A 158 -4.24 -5.34 6.51
C SER A 158 -3.59 -3.96 6.34
N SER A 159 -2.26 -3.95 6.30
CA SER A 159 -1.42 -2.79 6.04
C SER A 159 -0.54 -3.01 4.81
N THR A 160 -0.22 -1.93 4.11
CA THR A 160 0.71 -1.93 2.96
C THR A 160 0.34 -2.92 1.85
N GLY A 161 -0.92 -3.06 1.60
CA GLY A 161 -1.53 -3.95 0.64
C GLY A 161 -2.95 -4.27 1.08
N TYR A 162 -3.69 -4.99 0.27
CA TYR A 162 -5.06 -5.38 0.60
C TYR A 162 -5.23 -6.89 0.63
N LEU A 163 -6.21 -7.33 1.41
CA LEU A 163 -6.80 -8.67 1.35
C LEU A 163 -8.13 -8.59 0.60
N THR A 164 -8.40 -9.58 -0.23
CA THR A 164 -9.67 -9.65 -0.99
C THR A 164 -10.82 -10.23 -0.18
N SER A 165 -10.58 -10.72 1.04
CA SER A 165 -11.63 -11.23 1.93
C SER A 165 -12.61 -10.12 2.31
N PRO A 166 -13.95 -10.34 2.23
CA PRO A 166 -14.94 -9.38 2.71
C PRO A 166 -14.90 -9.15 4.23
N TYR A 167 -14.15 -9.96 4.95
CA TYR A 167 -14.01 -9.92 6.42
C TYR A 167 -12.69 -9.29 6.86
N SER A 168 -12.06 -8.47 6.03
CA SER A 168 -10.90 -7.66 6.40
C SER A 168 -11.21 -6.17 6.31
N VAL A 169 -10.50 -5.35 7.08
CA VAL A 169 -10.38 -3.91 6.84
C VAL A 169 -8.99 -3.63 6.31
N ASN A 170 -8.91 -3.06 5.12
CA ASN A 170 -7.65 -2.72 4.49
C ASN A 170 -7.33 -1.24 4.75
N ALA A 171 -6.16 -0.96 5.26
CA ALA A 171 -5.69 0.38 5.55
C ALA A 171 -4.36 0.62 4.86
N SER A 172 -4.37 1.48 3.86
CA SER A 172 -3.15 1.84 3.13
C SER A 172 -3.34 3.16 2.43
N ALA A 173 -2.32 3.65 1.80
CA ALA A 173 -2.59 4.67 0.84
C ALA A 173 -3.06 4.08 -0.50
N ASN A 174 -3.57 4.93 -1.40
CA ASN A 174 -3.95 4.51 -2.73
C ASN A 174 -2.69 4.35 -3.60
N PHE A 175 -2.25 3.11 -3.79
CA PHE A 175 -1.04 2.79 -4.56
C PHE A 175 -1.18 3.07 -6.06
N VAL A 176 -2.39 3.00 -6.63
CA VAL A 176 -2.61 3.39 -8.03
C VAL A 176 -2.40 4.89 -8.20
N VAL A 177 -2.96 5.70 -7.29
CA VAL A 177 -2.73 7.15 -7.29
C VAL A 177 -1.24 7.46 -7.13
N GLY A 178 -0.54 6.78 -6.20
CA GLY A 178 0.89 6.96 -6.01
C GLY A 178 1.71 6.63 -7.26
N GLY A 179 1.43 5.51 -7.89
CA GLY A 179 2.07 5.12 -9.15
C GLY A 179 1.78 6.11 -10.28
N ARG A 180 0.53 6.61 -10.38
CA ARG A 180 0.17 7.63 -11.35
C ARG A 180 0.94 8.93 -11.12
N MET A 181 1.06 9.38 -9.87
CA MET A 181 1.87 10.56 -9.52
C MET A 181 3.34 10.38 -9.93
N MET A 182 3.92 9.18 -9.72
CA MET A 182 5.30 8.88 -10.14
C MET A 182 5.47 8.96 -11.66
N GLY A 183 4.54 8.38 -12.42
CA GLY A 183 4.57 8.38 -13.88
C GLY A 183 4.39 9.79 -14.46
N GLU A 184 3.40 10.53 -13.99
CA GLU A 184 3.14 11.92 -14.41
C GLU A 184 4.31 12.86 -14.06
N TRP A 185 4.81 12.75 -12.83
CA TRP A 185 5.96 13.53 -12.40
C TRP A 185 7.18 13.24 -13.28
N MET A 186 7.51 11.98 -13.50
CA MET A 186 8.66 11.59 -14.33
C MET A 186 8.52 12.11 -15.78
N ALA A 187 7.34 11.95 -16.38
CA ALA A 187 7.08 12.45 -17.72
C ALA A 187 7.31 13.97 -17.81
N ASN A 188 6.84 14.73 -16.82
CA ASN A 188 7.05 16.17 -16.75
C ASN A 188 8.52 16.53 -16.50
N GLU A 189 9.19 15.84 -15.61
CA GLU A 189 10.58 16.09 -15.23
C GLU A 189 11.55 15.92 -16.41
N ILE A 190 11.31 14.93 -17.29
CA ILE A 190 12.11 14.71 -18.50
C ILE A 190 11.59 15.48 -19.72
N GLY A 191 10.64 16.42 -19.54
CA GLY A 191 10.13 17.27 -20.62
C GLY A 191 9.17 16.59 -21.60
N GLY A 192 8.44 15.55 -21.15
CA GLY A 192 7.40 14.86 -21.90
C GLY A 192 7.90 13.87 -22.95
N LYS A 193 9.21 13.60 -23.03
CA LYS A 193 9.81 12.71 -24.02
C LYS A 193 11.08 12.07 -23.49
N GLY A 194 11.28 10.79 -23.72
CA GLY A 194 12.51 10.09 -23.36
C GLY A 194 12.29 8.62 -23.00
N ASN A 195 13.35 8.00 -22.52
CA ASN A 195 13.39 6.58 -22.16
C ASN A 195 13.46 6.42 -20.65
N VAL A 196 12.56 5.65 -20.07
CA VAL A 196 12.53 5.40 -18.64
C VAL A 196 12.69 3.92 -18.30
N LEU A 197 13.41 3.64 -17.22
CA LEU A 197 13.47 2.32 -16.60
C LEU A 197 12.48 2.29 -15.42
N VAL A 198 11.64 1.28 -15.34
CA VAL A 198 10.77 1.04 -14.18
C VAL A 198 11.43 0.01 -13.27
N VAL A 199 11.55 0.36 -11.98
CA VAL A 199 12.05 -0.53 -10.94
C VAL A 199 10.92 -0.82 -9.97
N GLU A 200 10.31 -1.98 -10.12
CA GLU A 200 9.18 -2.40 -9.31
C GLU A 200 9.60 -3.01 -7.98
N GLY A 201 8.67 -3.11 -7.05
CA GLY A 201 8.85 -3.78 -5.77
C GLY A 201 8.86 -5.30 -5.92
N ILE A 202 8.04 -5.99 -5.11
CA ILE A 202 7.88 -7.45 -5.16
C ILE A 202 6.77 -7.78 -6.16
N PRO A 203 7.06 -8.43 -7.30
CA PRO A 203 6.05 -8.82 -8.26
C PRO A 203 4.98 -9.72 -7.65
N GLY A 204 3.70 -9.45 -7.96
CA GLY A 204 2.57 -10.17 -7.39
C GLY A 204 2.13 -9.72 -5.99
N ALA A 205 2.88 -8.82 -5.36
CA ALA A 205 2.40 -8.12 -4.17
C ALA A 205 1.45 -6.98 -4.59
N SER A 206 0.27 -6.92 -3.98
CA SER A 206 -0.77 -5.95 -4.39
C SER A 206 -0.29 -4.50 -4.41
N ALA A 207 0.55 -4.11 -3.45
CA ALA A 207 1.12 -2.77 -3.41
C ALA A 207 2.03 -2.46 -4.61
N SER A 208 2.84 -3.43 -5.06
CA SER A 208 3.71 -3.28 -6.24
C SER A 208 2.90 -3.25 -7.52
N ASP A 209 1.97 -4.20 -7.66
CA ASP A 209 1.15 -4.32 -8.86
C ASP A 209 0.25 -3.11 -9.05
N SER A 210 -0.37 -2.59 -7.97
CA SER A 210 -1.18 -1.37 -8.02
C SER A 210 -0.38 -0.12 -8.38
N GLN A 211 0.86 0.02 -7.87
CA GLN A 211 1.74 1.12 -8.31
C GLN A 211 2.06 1.02 -9.79
N ASN A 212 2.35 -0.19 -10.29
CA ASN A 212 2.60 -0.40 -11.71
C ASN A 212 1.39 -0.04 -12.58
N LEU A 213 0.16 -0.36 -12.15
CA LEU A 213 -1.06 0.07 -12.84
C LEU A 213 -1.12 1.60 -12.97
N GLY A 214 -0.83 2.32 -11.88
CA GLY A 214 -0.79 3.78 -11.89
C GLY A 214 0.29 4.35 -12.79
N ILE A 215 1.52 3.84 -12.72
CA ILE A 215 2.64 4.25 -13.58
C ILE A 215 2.28 4.07 -15.05
N GLN A 216 1.76 2.89 -15.42
CA GLN A 216 1.37 2.58 -16.79
C GLN A 216 0.24 3.49 -17.29
N ALA A 217 -0.76 3.76 -16.44
CA ALA A 217 -1.88 4.64 -16.78
C ALA A 217 -1.39 6.09 -17.06
N ALA A 218 -0.48 6.60 -16.23
CA ALA A 218 0.11 7.91 -16.43
C ALA A 218 0.94 7.98 -17.73
N LEU A 219 1.84 7.03 -17.92
CA LEU A 219 2.72 7.02 -19.10
C LEU A 219 1.95 6.80 -20.43
N ALA A 220 0.79 6.15 -20.38
CA ALA A 220 -0.08 6.03 -21.56
C ALA A 220 -0.60 7.40 -22.06
N GLU A 221 -0.65 8.41 -21.21
CA GLU A 221 -1.01 9.80 -21.56
C GLU A 221 0.19 10.60 -22.12
N HIS A 222 1.42 10.03 -22.03
CA HIS A 222 2.67 10.62 -22.51
C HIS A 222 3.35 9.69 -23.56
N PRO A 223 2.81 9.59 -24.78
CA PRO A 223 3.24 8.57 -25.77
C PRO A 223 4.70 8.71 -26.23
N ASP A 224 5.32 9.87 -26.04
CA ASP A 224 6.73 10.10 -26.34
C ASP A 224 7.68 9.67 -25.20
N VAL A 225 7.16 9.25 -24.06
CA VAL A 225 7.91 8.63 -22.97
C VAL A 225 7.83 7.12 -23.09
N GLN A 226 8.99 6.48 -23.32
CA GLN A 226 9.05 5.05 -23.57
C GLN A 226 9.61 4.27 -22.37
N VAL A 227 8.89 3.26 -21.90
CA VAL A 227 9.42 2.31 -20.93
C VAL A 227 10.35 1.34 -21.66
N VAL A 228 11.67 1.52 -21.51
CA VAL A 228 12.69 0.72 -22.19
C VAL A 228 13.15 -0.49 -21.39
N GLY A 229 12.67 -0.63 -20.18
CA GLY A 229 12.93 -1.80 -19.33
C GLY A 229 12.12 -1.77 -18.05
N GLN A 230 11.97 -2.96 -17.45
CA GLN A 230 11.37 -3.15 -16.14
C GLN A 230 12.19 -4.20 -15.38
N VAL A 231 12.57 -3.91 -14.14
CA VAL A 231 13.33 -4.82 -13.28
C VAL A 231 12.71 -4.86 -11.88
N ALA A 232 12.86 -5.98 -11.18
CA ALA A 232 12.35 -6.14 -9.83
C ALA A 232 13.41 -5.75 -8.79
N GLY A 233 13.22 -4.60 -8.14
CA GLY A 233 14.09 -4.12 -7.05
C GLY A 233 13.81 -4.77 -5.70
N MET A 234 12.68 -5.50 -5.59
CA MET A 234 12.26 -6.24 -4.38
C MET A 234 12.15 -5.37 -3.13
N TRP A 235 11.94 -4.05 -3.29
CA TRP A 235 11.99 -3.06 -2.21
C TRP A 235 13.25 -3.18 -1.33
N THR A 236 14.39 -3.44 -1.95
CA THR A 236 15.66 -3.63 -1.27
C THR A 236 16.78 -2.97 -2.07
N ASP A 237 17.51 -2.04 -1.46
CA ASP A 237 18.57 -1.26 -2.11
C ASP A 237 19.59 -2.11 -2.84
N GLN A 238 20.08 -3.19 -2.20
CA GLN A 238 21.11 -4.07 -2.78
C GLN A 238 20.59 -4.79 -4.03
N VAL A 239 19.30 -5.20 -4.01
CA VAL A 239 18.70 -5.88 -5.16
C VAL A 239 18.46 -4.87 -6.28
N ALA A 240 17.86 -3.72 -5.98
CA ALA A 240 17.63 -2.66 -6.96
C ALA A 240 18.93 -2.20 -7.61
N GLN A 241 19.99 -1.96 -6.80
CA GLN A 241 21.31 -1.60 -7.31
C GLN A 241 21.84 -2.65 -8.28
N SER A 242 21.79 -3.93 -7.91
CA SER A 242 22.30 -5.02 -8.73
C SER A 242 21.52 -5.18 -10.04
N GLU A 243 20.19 -5.10 -9.99
CA GLU A 243 19.32 -5.24 -11.16
C GLU A 243 19.48 -4.05 -12.12
N ILE A 244 19.54 -2.83 -11.60
CA ILE A 244 19.78 -1.64 -12.41
C ILE A 244 21.15 -1.71 -13.07
N GLN A 245 22.21 -2.07 -12.34
CA GLN A 245 23.56 -2.23 -12.91
C GLN A 245 23.61 -3.28 -14.01
N ARG A 246 22.95 -4.44 -13.80
CA ARG A 246 22.85 -5.49 -14.81
C ARG A 246 22.14 -5.00 -16.06
N TRP A 247 21.05 -4.27 -15.88
CA TRP A 247 20.29 -3.68 -16.98
C TRP A 247 21.14 -2.66 -17.74
N LEU A 248 21.80 -1.72 -17.04
CA LEU A 248 22.66 -0.69 -17.63
C LEU A 248 23.86 -1.29 -18.44
N ALA A 249 24.42 -2.40 -17.95
CA ALA A 249 25.52 -3.09 -18.63
C ALA A 249 25.12 -3.70 -19.98
N THR A 250 23.87 -4.12 -20.11
CA THR A 250 23.34 -4.76 -21.34
C THR A 250 22.57 -3.80 -22.23
N ASN A 251 22.25 -2.59 -21.75
CA ASN A 251 21.48 -1.56 -22.45
C ASN A 251 22.28 -0.25 -22.54
N PRO A 252 23.20 -0.13 -23.51
CA PRO A 252 24.07 1.06 -23.66
C PRO A 252 23.33 2.29 -24.21
N GLY A 253 22.06 2.15 -24.60
CA GLY A 253 21.24 3.24 -25.13
C GLY A 253 20.99 4.36 -24.12
N GLN A 254 20.34 5.43 -24.61
CA GLN A 254 19.94 6.57 -23.79
C GLN A 254 18.90 6.14 -22.77
N LEU A 255 19.09 6.59 -21.54
CA LEU A 255 18.14 6.48 -20.43
C LEU A 255 17.98 7.89 -19.85
N ASP A 256 16.73 8.37 -19.71
CA ASP A 256 16.42 9.75 -19.33
C ASP A 256 15.83 9.83 -17.93
N GLY A 257 15.31 8.70 -17.36
CA GLY A 257 14.78 8.65 -16.02
C GLY A 257 14.61 7.25 -15.48
N ILE A 258 14.53 7.14 -14.15
CA ILE A 258 14.21 5.90 -13.44
C ILE A 258 12.98 6.12 -12.56
N ILE A 259 11.91 5.38 -12.85
CA ILE A 259 10.74 5.33 -11.97
C ILE A 259 10.94 4.14 -11.04
N ILE A 260 11.21 4.41 -9.77
CA ILE A 260 11.41 3.38 -8.76
C ILE A 260 10.32 3.45 -7.70
N GLN A 261 9.73 2.31 -7.39
CA GLN A 261 8.83 2.20 -6.24
C GLN A 261 9.64 2.35 -4.95
N SER A 262 9.08 3.05 -3.97
CA SER A 262 9.76 3.39 -2.71
C SER A 262 10.46 2.22 -2.02
N ALA A 263 11.40 2.53 -1.13
CA ALA A 263 12.23 1.62 -0.35
C ALA A 263 13.38 0.93 -1.14
N SER A 264 13.88 1.57 -2.18
CA SER A 264 15.09 1.15 -2.91
C SER A 264 15.76 2.29 -3.69
N GLU A 265 15.46 3.52 -3.33
CA GLU A 265 15.97 4.73 -3.98
C GLU A 265 17.49 4.87 -3.87
N LEU A 266 18.07 4.53 -2.70
CA LEU A 266 19.51 4.51 -2.51
C LEU A 266 20.19 3.50 -3.43
N GLY A 267 19.55 2.36 -3.69
CA GLY A 267 20.03 1.38 -4.66
C GLY A 267 20.14 1.96 -6.06
N ALA A 268 19.13 2.72 -6.51
CA ALA A 268 19.16 3.38 -7.81
C ALA A 268 20.23 4.47 -7.91
N LEU A 269 20.34 5.33 -6.89
CA LEU A 269 21.38 6.37 -6.82
C LEU A 269 22.79 5.77 -6.87
N ARG A 270 23.04 4.70 -6.11
CA ARG A 270 24.32 3.99 -6.09
C ARG A 270 24.61 3.32 -7.44
N ALA A 271 23.62 2.71 -8.07
CA ALA A 271 23.77 2.09 -9.39
C ALA A 271 24.16 3.14 -10.45
N MET A 272 23.52 4.29 -10.46
CA MET A 272 23.86 5.39 -11.38
C MET A 272 25.29 5.94 -11.12
N LYS A 273 25.62 6.25 -9.87
CA LYS A 273 26.97 6.70 -9.49
C LYS A 273 28.06 5.72 -9.95
N GLN A 274 27.84 4.41 -9.83
CA GLN A 274 28.80 3.38 -10.18
C GLN A 274 28.84 3.05 -11.68
N SER A 275 27.80 3.37 -12.43
CA SER A 275 27.73 3.12 -13.87
C SER A 275 28.66 4.01 -14.70
N GLY A 276 29.12 5.13 -14.13
CA GLY A 276 29.86 6.17 -14.83
C GLY A 276 29.04 6.97 -15.83
N ARG A 277 27.71 6.82 -15.85
CA ARG A 277 26.78 7.64 -16.63
C ARG A 277 26.42 8.91 -15.86
N ASP A 278 25.97 9.93 -16.57
CA ASP A 278 25.44 11.13 -15.96
C ASP A 278 24.24 10.78 -15.08
N MET A 279 24.07 11.51 -13.96
CA MET A 279 22.92 11.35 -13.11
C MET A 279 21.66 11.87 -13.82
N ILE A 280 20.63 11.09 -13.79
CA ILE A 280 19.31 11.37 -14.39
C ILE A 280 18.24 11.45 -13.30
N PRO A 281 17.06 12.04 -13.56
CA PRO A 281 15.95 12.03 -12.62
C PRO A 281 15.58 10.62 -12.17
N ILE A 282 15.40 10.44 -10.87
CA ILE A 282 14.94 9.21 -10.23
C ILE A 282 13.79 9.60 -9.30
N THR A 283 12.67 8.87 -9.35
CA THR A 283 11.64 9.06 -8.32
C THR A 283 12.23 8.71 -6.96
N ILE A 284 12.09 9.61 -6.00
CA ILE A 284 12.45 9.34 -4.60
C ILE A 284 11.24 9.56 -3.70
N GLY A 285 11.27 8.94 -2.55
CA GLY A 285 10.21 9.04 -1.53
C GLY A 285 10.77 9.52 -0.20
N SER A 286 10.62 8.69 0.83
CA SER A 286 10.92 9.05 2.22
C SER A 286 12.25 8.51 2.73
N GLU A 287 13.06 7.82 1.91
CA GLU A 287 14.40 7.37 2.34
C GLU A 287 15.31 8.58 2.64
N MET A 288 15.81 8.64 3.86
CA MET A 288 16.57 9.79 4.33
C MET A 288 17.84 10.01 3.50
N GLY A 289 18.53 8.95 3.10
CA GLY A 289 19.74 9.07 2.28
C GLY A 289 19.45 9.62 0.88
N ALA A 290 18.30 9.25 0.28
CA ALA A 290 17.89 9.78 -1.01
C ALA A 290 17.46 11.26 -0.91
N LEU A 291 16.73 11.62 0.15
CA LEU A 291 16.38 13.01 0.45
C LEU A 291 17.64 13.85 0.73
N CYS A 292 18.62 13.29 1.41
CA CYS A 292 19.91 13.93 1.67
C CYS A 292 20.71 14.15 0.38
N TYR A 293 20.71 13.18 -0.52
CA TYR A 293 21.30 13.37 -1.85
C TYR A 293 20.64 14.55 -2.58
N TRP A 294 19.31 14.63 -2.56
CA TRP A 294 18.59 15.77 -3.15
C TRP A 294 18.90 17.10 -2.44
N ARG A 295 19.01 17.09 -1.09
CA ARG A 295 19.40 18.25 -0.29
C ARG A 295 20.76 18.82 -0.71
N HIS A 296 21.74 17.96 -1.00
CA HIS A 296 23.07 18.34 -1.45
C HIS A 296 23.14 18.66 -2.95
N ASN A 297 22.16 18.15 -3.74
CA ASN A 297 22.06 18.37 -5.18
C ASN A 297 20.67 18.93 -5.52
N PRO A 298 20.38 20.19 -5.16
CA PRO A 298 19.02 20.73 -5.21
C PRO A 298 18.41 20.86 -6.61
N ASP A 299 19.21 20.71 -7.66
CA ASP A 299 18.76 20.71 -9.05
C ASP A 299 18.61 19.29 -9.62
N PHE A 300 18.76 18.26 -8.78
CA PHE A 300 18.64 16.87 -9.18
C PHE A 300 17.21 16.52 -9.63
N ILE A 301 16.21 16.94 -8.86
CA ILE A 301 14.78 16.72 -9.13
C ILE A 301 13.95 17.89 -8.60
N SER A 302 12.71 18.00 -9.09
CA SER A 302 11.79 19.06 -8.68
C SER A 302 10.96 18.73 -7.44
N ALA A 303 10.67 17.45 -7.19
CA ALA A 303 9.87 17.00 -6.07
C ALA A 303 10.15 15.53 -5.71
N ALA A 304 9.88 15.15 -4.46
CA ALA A 304 9.81 13.76 -4.02
C ALA A 304 8.35 13.30 -3.88
N ILE A 305 8.09 12.02 -4.15
CA ILE A 305 6.74 11.44 -4.05
C ILE A 305 6.75 10.46 -2.90
N HIS A 306 6.21 10.90 -1.77
CA HIS A 306 6.06 10.05 -0.61
C HIS A 306 4.92 9.06 -0.81
N ALA A 307 5.30 7.84 -0.99
CA ALA A 307 4.31 6.81 -0.92
C ALA A 307 3.91 6.60 0.55
N TRP A 308 4.80 6.08 1.38
CA TRP A 308 4.45 5.71 2.75
C TRP A 308 5.70 5.66 3.62
N PRO A 309 5.90 6.61 4.51
CA PRO A 309 6.95 6.48 5.50
C PRO A 309 6.62 5.33 6.45
N PRO A 310 7.62 4.48 6.79
CA PRO A 310 7.40 3.35 7.67
C PRO A 310 6.96 3.82 9.05
N GLY A 311 5.89 3.21 9.56
CA GLY A 311 5.34 3.54 10.86
C GLY A 311 4.21 4.55 10.85
N ASP A 312 4.20 5.56 9.98
CA ASP A 312 3.07 6.48 9.85
C ASP A 312 1.86 5.75 9.25
N ASP A 313 2.06 4.85 8.28
CA ASP A 313 1.02 3.96 7.78
C ASP A 313 0.50 3.00 8.85
N PHE A 314 1.41 2.49 9.69
CA PHE A 314 1.03 1.64 10.83
C PHE A 314 0.27 2.42 11.90
N GLU A 315 0.60 3.67 12.13
CA GLU A 315 -0.14 4.52 13.06
C GLU A 315 -1.57 4.77 12.56
N MET A 316 -1.76 4.99 11.25
CA MET A 316 -3.09 5.04 10.63
C MET A 316 -3.86 3.73 10.84
N LEU A 317 -3.24 2.59 10.56
CA LEU A 317 -3.85 1.28 10.77
C LEU A 317 -4.26 1.07 12.24
N TRP A 318 -3.38 1.42 13.18
CA TRP A 318 -3.66 1.29 14.61
C TRP A 318 -4.84 2.16 15.03
N ASN A 319 -4.93 3.40 14.55
CA ASN A 319 -6.09 4.25 14.80
C ASN A 319 -7.39 3.63 14.26
N ILE A 320 -7.36 3.05 13.06
CA ILE A 320 -8.51 2.37 12.46
C ILE A 320 -8.89 1.13 13.29
N MET A 321 -7.93 0.31 13.68
CA MET A 321 -8.14 -0.87 14.50
C MET A 321 -8.73 -0.51 15.88
N MET A 322 -8.14 0.46 16.57
CA MET A 322 -8.62 0.90 17.88
C MET A 322 -10.04 1.44 17.82
N ARG A 323 -10.37 2.27 16.83
CA ARG A 323 -11.74 2.75 16.60
C ARG A 323 -12.73 1.61 16.34
N THR A 324 -12.30 0.60 15.58
CA THR A 324 -13.14 -0.58 15.30
C THR A 324 -13.40 -1.36 16.58
N LEU A 325 -12.37 -1.63 17.40
CA LEU A 325 -12.50 -2.32 18.68
C LEU A 325 -13.40 -1.54 19.68
N GLN A 326 -13.40 -0.22 19.59
CA GLN A 326 -14.25 0.68 20.37
C GLN A 326 -15.70 0.78 19.85
N GLY A 327 -16.06 0.05 18.77
CA GLY A 327 -17.40 0.03 18.22
C GLY A 327 -17.75 1.25 17.37
N GLN A 328 -16.76 2.01 16.88
CA GLN A 328 -17.02 3.18 16.05
C GLN A 328 -17.56 2.83 14.66
N GLY A 329 -17.33 1.61 14.16
CA GLY A 329 -17.88 1.03 12.95
C GLY A 329 -17.31 1.65 11.66
N PRO A 330 -16.28 1.03 11.06
CA PRO A 330 -15.78 1.48 9.76
C PRO A 330 -16.88 1.33 8.70
N LYS A 331 -17.09 2.33 7.86
CA LYS A 331 -18.13 2.35 6.83
C LYS A 331 -17.80 1.39 5.68
N ILE A 332 -16.57 1.40 5.23
CA ILE A 332 -16.10 0.67 4.04
C ILE A 332 -14.95 -0.26 4.37
N GLN A 333 -14.69 -1.22 3.49
CA GLN A 333 -13.69 -2.25 3.67
C GLN A 333 -12.26 -1.75 3.48
N SER A 334 -12.02 -0.83 2.53
CA SER A 334 -10.69 -0.27 2.26
C SER A 334 -10.65 1.22 2.59
N ILE A 335 -9.95 1.58 3.64
CA ILE A 335 -9.70 2.97 4.04
C ILE A 335 -8.35 3.39 3.47
N LEU A 336 -8.36 4.31 2.52
CA LEU A 336 -7.21 4.73 1.75
C LEU A 336 -6.82 6.16 2.12
N ALA A 337 -5.52 6.44 2.10
CA ALA A 337 -5.00 7.81 2.21
C ALA A 337 -4.39 8.25 0.88
N LYS A 338 -4.34 9.56 0.66
CA LYS A 338 -3.72 10.15 -0.52
C LYS A 338 -2.19 10.15 -0.36
N PRO A 339 -1.42 9.73 -1.38
CA PRO A 339 0.01 9.92 -1.39
C PRO A 339 0.39 11.40 -1.31
N MET A 340 1.58 11.69 -0.81
CA MET A 340 2.07 13.05 -0.62
C MET A 340 3.16 13.40 -1.64
N ILE A 341 3.26 14.67 -1.95
CA ILE A 341 4.39 15.26 -2.67
C ILE A 341 5.14 16.14 -1.68
N MET A 342 6.46 16.03 -1.67
CA MET A 342 7.35 16.97 -1.00
C MET A 342 7.99 17.87 -2.05
N THR A 343 7.74 19.15 -1.94
CA THR A 343 8.37 20.17 -2.78
C THR A 343 9.82 20.40 -2.38
N LYS A 344 10.59 21.06 -3.25
CA LYS A 344 11.98 21.46 -2.96
C LYS A 344 12.06 22.34 -1.70
N ASP A 345 11.14 23.28 -1.52
CA ASP A 345 11.15 24.18 -0.35
C ASP A 345 10.86 23.42 0.95
N GLU A 346 9.92 22.48 0.93
CA GLU A 346 9.63 21.61 2.08
C GLU A 346 10.82 20.70 2.40
N MET A 347 11.47 20.13 1.40
CA MET A 347 12.69 19.34 1.59
C MET A 347 13.81 20.19 2.20
N MET A 348 14.03 21.39 1.69
CA MET A 348 15.05 22.30 2.20
C MET A 348 14.78 22.72 3.66
N ALA A 349 13.53 22.79 4.07
CA ALA A 349 13.12 23.09 5.44
C ALA A 349 13.22 21.88 6.38
N ALA A 350 12.91 20.69 5.89
CA ALA A 350 12.78 19.48 6.72
C ALA A 350 14.08 18.67 6.84
N ILE A 351 14.91 18.63 5.78
CA ILE A 351 16.12 17.79 5.74
C ILE A 351 17.35 18.63 6.15
N PRO A 352 18.07 18.25 7.22
CA PRO A 352 19.27 18.96 7.68
C PRO A 352 20.38 19.00 6.61
N GLU A 353 21.17 20.05 6.59
CA GLU A 353 22.30 20.17 5.65
C GLU A 353 23.42 19.18 5.95
N ASP A 354 23.60 18.81 7.21
CA ASP A 354 24.60 17.85 7.70
C ASP A 354 24.11 16.39 7.69
N CYS A 355 23.02 16.10 6.97
CA CYS A 355 22.50 14.75 6.80
C CYS A 355 23.47 13.83 6.06
N SER A 356 23.28 12.52 6.15
CA SER A 356 24.11 11.52 5.47
C SER A 356 23.39 10.90 4.29
N GLU A 357 24.02 10.91 3.11
CA GLU A 357 23.53 10.21 1.92
C GLU A 357 23.61 8.67 2.05
N ASP A 358 24.29 8.16 3.07
CA ASP A 358 24.34 6.73 3.39
C ASP A 358 23.35 6.34 4.48
N SER A 359 22.47 7.25 4.91
CA SER A 359 21.46 6.97 5.92
C SER A 359 20.43 5.99 5.39
N ASP A 360 20.21 4.91 6.11
CA ASP A 360 19.12 3.95 5.92
C ASP A 360 17.85 4.32 6.72
N GLY A 361 17.83 5.51 7.32
CA GLY A 361 16.70 6.08 8.03
C GLY A 361 15.59 6.56 7.11
N TRP A 362 14.50 7.01 7.73
CA TRP A 362 13.29 7.44 7.03
C TRP A 362 12.84 8.82 7.51
N TYR A 363 12.37 9.63 6.60
CA TYR A 363 11.66 10.86 6.90
C TYR A 363 10.21 10.54 7.26
N HIS A 364 9.74 11.12 8.36
CA HIS A 364 8.38 10.96 8.86
C HIS A 364 7.67 12.31 8.85
N PRO A 365 6.76 12.56 7.91
CA PRO A 365 5.97 13.79 7.93
C PRO A 365 4.99 13.85 9.09
N GLY A 366 4.68 12.71 9.72
CA GLY A 366 3.68 12.56 10.76
C GLY A 366 2.28 12.32 10.19
N ILE A 367 1.52 11.45 10.85
CA ILE A 367 0.20 11.01 10.42
C ILE A 367 -0.78 12.18 10.20
N GLU A 368 -0.66 13.25 10.99
CA GLU A 368 -1.55 14.42 10.90
C GLU A 368 -1.47 15.13 9.54
N ASN A 369 -0.39 14.93 8.80
CA ASN A 369 -0.20 15.55 7.49
C ASN A 369 -0.86 14.76 6.33
N TRP A 370 -1.22 13.49 6.53
CA TRP A 370 -1.77 12.66 5.45
C TRP A 370 -2.97 11.79 5.84
N ALA A 371 -3.14 11.46 7.11
CA ALA A 371 -4.27 10.68 7.62
C ALA A 371 -4.66 11.17 9.02
N SER A 372 -4.98 12.49 9.11
CA SER A 372 -5.35 13.13 10.37
C SER A 372 -6.58 12.48 11.02
N LYS A 373 -6.82 12.81 12.27
CA LYS A 373 -8.01 12.36 12.99
C LYS A 373 -9.29 12.74 12.24
N GLU A 374 -9.38 14.00 11.78
CA GLU A 374 -10.53 14.55 11.06
C GLU A 374 -10.72 13.84 9.71
N TYR A 375 -9.65 13.49 9.04
CA TYR A 375 -9.70 12.67 7.82
C TYR A 375 -10.28 11.30 8.12
N LEU A 376 -9.77 10.61 9.13
CA LEU A 376 -10.22 9.27 9.50
C LEU A 376 -11.67 9.27 10.04
N ASP A 377 -12.12 10.34 10.71
CA ASP A 377 -13.51 10.47 11.21
C ASP A 377 -14.55 10.24 10.10
N GLN A 378 -14.24 10.60 8.86
CA GLN A 378 -15.12 10.47 7.72
C GLN A 378 -15.43 9.02 7.32
N PHE A 379 -14.56 8.09 7.72
CA PHE A 379 -14.70 6.66 7.43
C PHE A 379 -15.45 5.87 8.51
N PHE A 380 -15.87 6.51 9.58
CA PHE A 380 -16.55 5.84 10.70
C PHE A 380 -17.98 6.30 10.85
N LEU A 381 -18.89 5.39 11.23
CA LEU A 381 -20.30 5.68 11.49
C LEU A 381 -20.49 6.50 12.77
N ARG A 382 -19.65 6.26 13.76
CA ARG A 382 -19.71 6.84 15.11
C ARG A 382 -18.33 7.36 15.50
N PRO A 383 -17.82 8.39 14.78
CA PRO A 383 -16.45 8.85 15.00
C PRO A 383 -16.30 9.44 16.40
N ALA A 384 -15.20 9.08 17.06
CA ALA A 384 -14.82 9.60 18.36
C ALA A 384 -13.27 9.56 18.47
N ASP A 385 -12.74 10.31 19.43
CA ASP A 385 -11.31 10.25 19.71
C ASP A 385 -10.95 8.89 20.32
N PRO A 386 -10.16 8.05 19.60
CA PRO A 386 -9.80 6.73 20.09
C PRO A 386 -8.90 6.76 21.32
N GLU A 387 -8.18 7.86 21.57
CA GLU A 387 -7.30 8.02 22.73
C GLU A 387 -8.06 8.42 23.98
N ALA A 388 -9.23 9.05 23.81
CA ALA A 388 -10.11 9.44 24.91
C ALA A 388 -11.12 8.36 25.30
N TYR A 389 -11.02 7.16 24.73
CA TYR A 389 -11.95 6.05 25.01
C TYR A 389 -12.00 5.70 26.49
N LYS A 390 -13.21 5.63 27.02
CA LYS A 390 -13.48 5.12 28.37
C LYS A 390 -14.44 3.94 28.22
N PRO A 391 -14.03 2.75 28.67
CA PRO A 391 -14.84 1.54 28.58
C PRO A 391 -16.12 1.61 29.40
#